data_4620fb15a61c745390acc7e2793a0214
#
_entry.id   4620fb15a61c745390acc7e2793a0214
#
_cell.length_a   1.000
_cell.length_b   1.000
_cell.length_c   1.000
_cell.angle_alpha   90.00
_cell.angle_beta   90.00
_cell.angle_gamma   90.00
#
_symmetry.space_group_name_H-M   'P 1'
#
loop_
_entity.id
_entity.type
_entity.pdbx_description
1 polymer ?
#
loop_
_entity_poly.entity_id
_entity_poly.type
_entity_poly.pdbx_seq_one_letter_code
_entity_poly.pdbx_strand_id
1 'polypeptide(L)'
;MGNSHGDFIKYPRTPHLFGSKGTDDDKHLSEAESIRFIADESLIVEEKIDGTNVGVHFSDEGELVLQCRGHLITEGMHPQYDLFKQWATVKRYVLEQRLENRFLLFGEWMYARHSVLYRQLTHYFFEFDIYDKEIEAFLDLERRLALLAGAGIETVPVLHHGALKRSELEALIGPSKFDSQFENPLTHRTDNLMEGLYLRTEADGIVTRRAKSVRSEFVEKIKQSTHWQYQAMVPNQLASGVDIWS
;
A
#
# COMPACT_ATOMS: atom_id res chain seq x y z
N MET A 1 -6.33 35.34 -6.07
CA MET A 1 -6.98 34.39 -5.16
C MET A 1 -6.50 33.03 -5.60
N GLY A 2 -5.39 32.57 -5.05
CA GLY A 2 -4.82 31.25 -5.36
C GLY A 2 -5.71 30.16 -4.76
N ASN A 3 -6.00 29.12 -5.55
CA ASN A 3 -6.63 27.92 -5.06
C ASN A 3 -5.65 27.24 -4.09
N SER A 4 -5.83 27.43 -2.80
CA SER A 4 -5.13 26.69 -1.74
C SER A 4 -5.73 25.29 -1.57
N HIS A 5 -5.70 24.51 -2.62
CA HIS A 5 -5.85 23.06 -2.48
C HIS A 5 -4.43 22.54 -2.37
N GLY A 6 -4.08 22.01 -1.19
CA GLY A 6 -2.78 21.37 -0.97
C GLY A 6 -2.44 20.44 -2.14
N ASP A 7 -1.21 20.48 -2.61
CA ASP A 7 -0.79 19.84 -3.86
C ASP A 7 -1.07 18.33 -3.85
N PHE A 8 -2.09 17.92 -4.61
CA PHE A 8 -2.36 16.49 -4.81
C PHE A 8 -1.25 15.85 -5.64
N ILE A 9 -0.52 14.90 -5.04
CA ILE A 9 0.52 14.12 -5.72
C ILE A 9 0.00 12.71 -5.95
N LYS A 10 -0.27 12.40 -7.21
CA LYS A 10 -0.82 11.10 -7.59
C LYS A 10 0.21 9.98 -7.43
N TYR A 11 -0.13 8.95 -6.65
CA TYR A 11 0.70 7.73 -6.59
C TYR A 11 0.82 7.09 -7.98
N PRO A 12 2.05 6.74 -8.45
CA PRO A 12 2.26 6.21 -9.79
C PRO A 12 1.59 4.85 -10.00
N ARG A 13 1.20 4.56 -11.25
CA ARG A 13 0.73 3.23 -11.62
C ARG A 13 1.90 2.24 -11.62
N THR A 14 1.76 1.17 -10.85
CA THR A 14 2.76 0.11 -10.75
C THR A 14 2.47 -0.97 -11.80
N PRO A 15 3.41 -1.27 -12.72
CA PRO A 15 3.23 -2.32 -13.71
C PRO A 15 3.22 -3.71 -13.06
N HIS A 16 2.56 -4.65 -13.72
CA HIS A 16 2.63 -6.05 -13.36
C HIS A 16 3.90 -6.70 -13.91
N LEU A 17 4.47 -7.64 -13.18
CA LEU A 17 5.46 -8.57 -13.73
C LEU A 17 4.82 -9.44 -14.82
N PHE A 18 5.65 -9.93 -15.75
CA PHE A 18 5.22 -10.90 -16.75
C PHE A 18 4.59 -12.14 -16.11
N GLY A 19 3.43 -12.53 -16.62
CA GLY A 19 2.64 -13.68 -16.10
C GLY A 19 1.73 -13.35 -14.91
N SER A 20 1.91 -12.22 -14.25
CA SER A 20 0.93 -11.71 -13.28
C SER A 20 -0.34 -11.26 -14.01
N LYS A 21 -1.50 -11.57 -13.45
CA LYS A 21 -2.79 -11.11 -13.99
C LYS A 21 -3.08 -9.68 -13.56
N GLY A 22 -3.73 -8.93 -14.45
CA GLY A 22 -4.21 -7.57 -14.24
C GLY A 22 -5.55 -7.34 -14.92
N THR A 23 -6.06 -6.12 -14.82
CA THR A 23 -7.19 -5.64 -15.64
C THR A 23 -6.66 -5.15 -16.99
N ASP A 24 -7.57 -4.89 -17.93
CA ASP A 24 -7.20 -4.48 -19.31
C ASP A 24 -6.41 -3.14 -19.36
N ASP A 25 -6.57 -2.32 -18.34
CA ASP A 25 -5.87 -1.02 -18.19
C ASP A 25 -4.51 -1.12 -17.48
N ASP A 26 -4.13 -2.29 -16.96
CA ASP A 26 -2.87 -2.45 -16.25
C ASP A 26 -1.70 -2.59 -17.23
N LYS A 27 -0.58 -1.95 -16.88
CA LYS A 27 0.68 -2.12 -17.60
C LYS A 27 1.39 -3.38 -17.16
N HIS A 28 2.01 -4.08 -18.11
CA HIS A 28 2.81 -5.28 -17.86
C HIS A 28 4.24 -5.06 -18.35
N LEU A 29 5.20 -5.54 -17.55
CA LEU A 29 6.56 -5.70 -18.01
C LEU A 29 6.66 -6.90 -18.97
N SER A 30 7.53 -6.83 -19.95
CA SER A 30 7.90 -7.99 -20.76
C SER A 30 8.58 -9.07 -19.91
N GLU A 31 8.67 -10.29 -20.42
CA GLU A 31 9.37 -11.39 -19.75
C GLU A 31 10.84 -11.03 -19.45
N ALA A 32 11.54 -10.49 -20.44
CA ALA A 32 12.93 -10.10 -20.29
C ALA A 32 13.14 -8.97 -19.27
N GLU A 33 12.24 -7.98 -19.22
CA GLU A 33 12.25 -6.93 -18.21
C GLU A 33 11.99 -7.48 -16.82
N SER A 34 11.02 -8.39 -16.67
CA SER A 34 10.69 -9.02 -15.41
C SER A 34 11.85 -9.85 -14.86
N ILE A 35 12.52 -10.63 -15.71
CA ILE A 35 13.70 -11.41 -15.30
C ILE A 35 14.82 -10.48 -14.82
N ARG A 36 15.13 -9.40 -15.56
CA ARG A 36 16.14 -8.42 -15.14
C ARG A 36 15.75 -7.69 -13.87
N PHE A 37 14.45 -7.43 -13.68
CA PHE A 37 13.95 -6.74 -12.49
C PHE A 37 14.14 -7.58 -11.22
N ILE A 38 13.75 -8.85 -11.25
CA ILE A 38 13.85 -9.73 -10.07
C ILE A 38 15.27 -10.21 -9.78
N ALA A 39 16.18 -10.14 -10.77
CA ALA A 39 17.61 -10.47 -10.63
C ALA A 39 18.46 -9.30 -10.13
N ASP A 40 17.86 -8.19 -9.77
CA ASP A 40 18.55 -7.01 -9.26
C ASP A 40 18.91 -7.19 -7.77
N GLU A 41 20.17 -6.99 -7.41
CA GLU A 41 20.65 -7.16 -6.02
C GLU A 41 20.03 -6.16 -5.03
N SER A 42 19.49 -5.04 -5.52
CA SER A 42 18.78 -4.05 -4.72
C SER A 42 17.27 -4.33 -4.60
N LEU A 43 16.83 -5.52 -5.02
CA LEU A 43 15.41 -5.88 -4.98
C LEU A 43 14.90 -5.95 -3.53
N ILE A 44 13.77 -5.28 -3.28
CA ILE A 44 12.96 -5.42 -2.07
C ILE A 44 11.61 -6.00 -2.49
N VAL A 45 11.16 -7.02 -1.76
CA VAL A 45 9.84 -7.63 -1.95
C VAL A 45 9.03 -7.48 -0.67
N GLU A 46 7.86 -6.90 -0.79
CA GLU A 46 6.91 -6.66 0.30
C GLU A 46 5.60 -7.42 0.06
N GLU A 47 4.90 -7.74 1.16
CA GLU A 47 3.53 -8.25 1.06
C GLU A 47 2.63 -7.18 0.47
N LYS A 48 1.92 -7.52 -0.61
CA LYS A 48 0.86 -6.67 -1.12
C LYS A 48 -0.42 -6.97 -0.34
N ILE A 49 -0.78 -6.05 0.56
CA ILE A 49 -2.04 -6.10 1.32
C ILE A 49 -3.17 -5.41 0.55
N ASP A 50 -4.41 -5.83 0.80
CA ASP A 50 -5.62 -5.44 0.05
C ASP A 50 -6.48 -4.46 0.86
N GLY A 51 -6.24 -3.18 0.68
CA GLY A 51 -6.97 -2.09 1.31
C GLY A 51 -7.15 -0.91 0.36
N THR A 52 -7.13 0.30 0.89
CA THR A 52 -7.25 1.54 0.11
C THR A 52 -5.96 2.33 0.18
N ASN A 53 -5.38 2.63 -0.99
CA ASN A 53 -4.25 3.55 -1.07
C ASN A 53 -4.68 4.94 -0.58
N VAL A 54 -3.97 5.42 0.44
CA VAL A 54 -4.15 6.76 1.02
C VAL A 54 -2.80 7.47 1.13
N GLY A 55 -2.84 8.80 1.26
CA GLY A 55 -1.65 9.62 1.47
C GLY A 55 -1.89 10.69 2.52
N VAL A 56 -0.84 11.04 3.25
CA VAL A 56 -0.83 12.07 4.29
C VAL A 56 0.35 13.00 4.07
N HIS A 57 0.11 14.29 4.02
CA HIS A 57 1.16 15.32 3.98
C HIS A 57 0.66 16.62 4.60
N PHE A 58 1.56 17.59 4.67
CA PHE A 58 1.23 18.95 5.07
C PHE A 58 1.43 19.91 3.92
N SER A 59 0.53 20.91 3.82
CA SER A 59 0.70 22.03 2.90
C SER A 59 1.80 22.98 3.37
N ASP A 60 2.17 23.95 2.55
CA ASP A 60 3.15 24.98 2.94
C ASP A 60 2.66 25.86 4.11
N GLU A 61 1.34 25.93 4.32
CA GLU A 61 0.71 26.62 5.44
C GLU A 61 0.60 25.74 6.71
N GLY A 62 1.10 24.49 6.66
CA GLY A 62 1.05 23.53 7.77
C GLY A 62 -0.32 22.87 7.95
N GLU A 63 -1.19 22.90 6.95
CA GLU A 63 -2.48 22.21 7.01
C GLU A 63 -2.31 20.73 6.69
N LEU A 64 -2.98 19.89 7.50
CA LEU A 64 -3.00 18.43 7.27
C LEU A 64 -3.84 18.13 6.02
N VAL A 65 -3.21 17.53 5.02
CA VAL A 65 -3.83 17.15 3.76
C VAL A 65 -3.90 15.63 3.65
N LEU A 66 -5.10 15.12 3.41
CA LEU A 66 -5.36 13.69 3.23
C LEU A 66 -5.82 13.42 1.80
N GLN A 67 -5.29 12.37 1.20
CA GLN A 67 -5.65 11.98 -0.16
C GLN A 67 -5.88 10.47 -0.27
N CYS A 68 -6.64 10.06 -1.26
CA CYS A 68 -6.65 8.69 -1.77
C CYS A 68 -5.98 8.65 -3.15
N ARG A 69 -5.97 7.51 -3.79
CA ARG A 69 -5.25 7.33 -5.07
C ARG A 69 -5.61 8.34 -6.16
N GLY A 70 -6.83 8.84 -6.20
CA GLY A 70 -7.36 9.65 -7.31
C GLY A 70 -7.65 11.11 -6.96
N HIS A 71 -7.80 11.47 -5.70
CA HIS A 71 -8.26 12.78 -5.27
C HIS A 71 -8.00 13.03 -3.78
N LEU A 72 -8.17 14.26 -3.35
CA LEU A 72 -8.14 14.64 -1.94
C LEU A 72 -9.34 14.03 -1.20
N ILE A 73 -9.14 13.67 0.06
CA ILE A 73 -10.21 13.19 0.94
C ILE A 73 -10.86 14.39 1.60
N THR A 74 -12.16 14.60 1.29
CA THR A 74 -12.98 15.67 1.81
C THR A 74 -14.11 15.15 2.71
N GLU A 75 -14.93 16.05 3.25
CA GLU A 75 -16.13 15.69 3.97
C GLU A 75 -17.16 14.99 3.07
N GLY A 76 -17.98 14.11 3.65
CA GLY A 76 -19.07 13.42 2.95
C GLY A 76 -18.64 12.30 1.99
N MET A 77 -17.38 11.92 2.00
CA MET A 77 -16.89 10.75 1.25
C MET A 77 -17.24 9.44 1.95
N HIS A 78 -16.82 8.29 1.34
CA HIS A 78 -17.10 6.96 1.87
C HIS A 78 -16.70 6.82 3.36
N PRO A 79 -17.55 6.22 4.21
CA PRO A 79 -17.37 6.19 5.69
C PRO A 79 -16.03 5.62 6.18
N GLN A 80 -15.36 4.78 5.38
CA GLN A 80 -14.02 4.28 5.75
C GLN A 80 -13.00 5.41 5.99
N TYR A 81 -13.17 6.55 5.32
CA TYR A 81 -12.28 7.70 5.47
C TYR A 81 -12.55 8.50 6.74
N ASP A 82 -13.70 8.31 7.40
CA ASP A 82 -13.98 9.02 8.65
C ASP A 82 -13.05 8.57 9.77
N LEU A 83 -12.83 7.25 9.89
CA LEU A 83 -11.85 6.73 10.84
C LEU A 83 -10.41 7.11 10.46
N PHE A 84 -10.09 7.14 9.16
CA PHE A 84 -8.78 7.59 8.67
C PHE A 84 -8.51 9.07 9.02
N LYS A 85 -9.49 9.95 8.81
CA LYS A 85 -9.40 11.37 9.21
C LYS A 85 -9.19 11.53 10.72
N GLN A 86 -9.92 10.75 11.53
CA GLN A 86 -9.76 10.77 12.99
C GLN A 86 -8.36 10.31 13.38
N TRP A 87 -7.89 9.18 12.83
CA TRP A 87 -6.54 8.68 13.09
C TRP A 87 -5.46 9.70 12.70
N ALA A 88 -5.52 10.27 11.52
CA ALA A 88 -4.55 11.26 11.07
C ALA A 88 -4.59 12.54 11.93
N THR A 89 -5.76 12.92 12.44
CA THR A 89 -5.92 14.06 13.36
C THR A 89 -5.27 13.76 14.71
N VAL A 90 -5.49 12.58 15.29
CA VAL A 90 -4.85 12.17 16.54
C VAL A 90 -3.33 12.09 16.40
N LYS A 91 -2.85 11.55 15.28
CA LYS A 91 -1.42 11.42 14.97
C LYS A 91 -0.79 12.72 14.41
N ARG A 92 -1.56 13.81 14.24
CA ARG A 92 -1.10 15.04 13.56
C ARG A 92 0.26 15.50 14.06
N TYR A 93 0.46 15.57 15.37
CA TYR A 93 1.72 16.06 15.94
C TYR A 93 2.92 15.21 15.52
N VAL A 94 2.80 13.87 15.61
CA VAL A 94 3.87 12.95 15.22
C VAL A 94 4.10 12.98 13.72
N LEU A 95 3.03 13.03 12.93
CA LEU A 95 3.11 13.13 11.47
C LEU A 95 3.80 14.43 11.04
N GLU A 96 3.43 15.57 11.64
CA GLU A 96 4.03 16.88 11.34
C GLU A 96 5.53 16.90 11.67
N GLN A 97 5.94 16.32 12.79
CA GLN A 97 7.34 16.20 13.20
C GLN A 97 8.18 15.35 12.24
N ARG A 98 7.56 14.37 11.56
CA ARG A 98 8.25 13.45 10.64
C ARG A 98 8.19 13.91 9.18
N LEU A 99 7.05 14.43 8.76
CA LEU A 99 6.82 14.75 7.36
C LEU A 99 7.15 16.19 7.01
N GLU A 100 7.06 17.09 7.99
CA GLU A 100 7.16 18.53 7.75
C GLU A 100 6.25 18.93 6.55
N ASN A 101 6.61 19.92 5.75
CA ASN A 101 5.98 20.19 4.46
C ASN A 101 6.68 19.50 3.28
N ARG A 102 7.72 18.68 3.56
CA ARG A 102 8.59 18.04 2.56
C ARG A 102 8.10 16.66 2.13
N PHE A 103 7.69 15.81 3.05
CA PHE A 103 7.39 14.43 2.74
C PHE A 103 5.90 14.17 2.60
N LEU A 104 5.55 13.30 1.65
CA LEU A 104 4.22 12.71 1.50
C LEU A 104 4.30 11.22 1.84
N LEU A 105 3.60 10.82 2.89
CA LEU A 105 3.50 9.44 3.38
C LEU A 105 2.36 8.72 2.65
N PHE A 106 2.66 7.68 1.91
CA PHE A 106 1.68 6.77 1.32
C PHE A 106 1.54 5.49 2.13
N GLY A 107 0.32 5.04 2.28
CA GLY A 107 0.03 3.80 2.99
C GLY A 107 -1.26 3.13 2.48
N GLU A 108 -1.45 1.90 2.95
CA GLU A 108 -2.67 1.15 2.73
C GLU A 108 -3.57 1.28 3.96
N TRP A 109 -4.80 1.79 3.77
CA TRP A 109 -5.81 1.89 4.81
C TRP A 109 -6.68 0.64 4.81
N MET A 110 -6.53 -0.16 5.86
CA MET A 110 -7.05 -1.52 5.97
C MET A 110 -8.39 -1.63 6.70
N TYR A 111 -9.07 -0.53 7.02
CA TYR A 111 -10.31 -0.59 7.80
C TYR A 111 -11.42 -1.34 7.09
N ALA A 112 -11.75 -0.97 5.86
CA ALA A 112 -12.78 -1.65 5.08
C ALA A 112 -12.22 -2.91 4.40
N ARG A 113 -12.92 -4.03 4.53
CA ARG A 113 -12.66 -5.22 3.73
C ARG A 113 -12.91 -4.92 2.26
N HIS A 114 -11.94 -5.26 1.42
CA HIS A 114 -12.09 -5.29 -0.03
C HIS A 114 -12.38 -6.72 -0.50
N SER A 115 -11.38 -7.40 -1.06
CA SER A 115 -11.52 -8.80 -1.48
C SER A 115 -11.08 -9.78 -0.42
N VAL A 116 -10.10 -9.39 0.41
CA VAL A 116 -9.54 -10.19 1.50
C VAL A 116 -10.09 -9.71 2.84
N LEU A 117 -10.49 -10.62 3.71
CA LEU A 117 -10.81 -10.32 5.11
C LEU A 117 -9.56 -10.57 5.96
N TYR A 118 -9.10 -9.55 6.67
CA TYR A 118 -8.00 -9.67 7.64
C TYR A 118 -8.56 -9.71 9.06
N ARG A 119 -8.03 -10.62 9.90
CA ARG A 119 -8.56 -10.87 11.25
C ARG A 119 -7.60 -10.53 12.37
N GLN A 120 -6.34 -10.28 12.06
CA GLN A 120 -5.29 -9.98 13.06
C GLN A 120 -4.37 -8.86 12.58
N LEU A 121 -4.95 -7.73 12.14
CA LEU A 121 -4.16 -6.56 11.78
C LEU A 121 -3.51 -5.95 13.04
N THR A 122 -2.26 -5.54 12.93
CA THR A 122 -1.55 -4.81 13.99
C THR A 122 -1.89 -3.32 13.98
N HIS A 123 -2.42 -2.81 12.86
CA HIS A 123 -2.93 -1.46 12.71
C HIS A 123 -3.89 -1.39 11.52
N TYR A 124 -4.59 -0.25 11.32
CA TYR A 124 -5.35 -0.02 10.08
C TYR A 124 -4.56 0.77 9.03
N PHE A 125 -3.50 1.46 9.39
CA PHE A 125 -2.63 2.15 8.45
C PHE A 125 -1.27 1.44 8.36
N PHE A 126 -0.88 1.03 7.14
CA PHE A 126 0.43 0.45 6.86
C PHE A 126 1.14 1.29 5.81
N GLU A 127 2.23 1.93 6.19
CA GLU A 127 3.07 2.68 5.28
C GLU A 127 3.72 1.73 4.26
N PHE A 128 3.80 2.16 3.00
CA PHE A 128 4.49 1.42 1.96
C PHE A 128 5.40 2.29 1.07
N ASP A 129 5.26 3.62 1.10
CA ASP A 129 6.12 4.54 0.34
C ASP A 129 6.12 5.95 0.93
N ILE A 130 7.26 6.65 0.82
CA ILE A 130 7.38 8.07 1.18
C ILE A 130 7.95 8.82 -0.02
N TYR A 131 7.24 9.84 -0.46
CA TYR A 131 7.68 10.73 -1.53
C TYR A 131 8.31 11.99 -0.94
N ASP A 132 9.51 12.30 -1.37
CA ASP A 132 10.22 13.53 -1.05
C ASP A 132 9.97 14.59 -2.12
N LYS A 133 9.26 15.66 -1.76
CA LYS A 133 8.88 16.74 -2.68
C LYS A 133 10.06 17.60 -3.14
N GLU A 134 11.15 17.65 -2.36
CA GLU A 134 12.34 18.43 -2.72
C GLU A 134 13.18 17.78 -3.82
N ILE A 135 13.32 16.45 -3.77
CA ILE A 135 14.10 15.70 -4.78
C ILE A 135 13.21 15.02 -5.81
N GLU A 136 11.89 15.16 -5.68
CA GLU A 136 10.88 14.56 -6.56
C GLU A 136 11.04 13.04 -6.74
N ALA A 137 11.38 12.34 -5.65
CA ALA A 137 11.65 10.91 -5.66
C ALA A 137 11.04 10.21 -4.44
N PHE A 138 10.84 8.90 -4.57
CA PHE A 138 10.43 8.06 -3.45
C PHE A 138 11.65 7.55 -2.71
N LEU A 139 11.62 7.60 -1.40
CA LEU A 139 12.69 7.12 -0.54
C LEU A 139 12.84 5.59 -0.61
N ASP A 140 14.07 5.11 -0.47
CA ASP A 140 14.34 3.69 -0.28
C ASP A 140 13.83 3.19 1.09
N LEU A 141 13.86 1.89 1.31
CA LEU A 141 13.39 1.27 2.55
C LEU A 141 14.13 1.78 3.78
N GLU A 142 15.46 1.93 3.70
CA GLU A 142 16.28 2.37 4.83
C GLU A 142 15.89 3.78 5.30
N ARG A 143 15.76 4.72 4.36
CA ARG A 143 15.35 6.11 4.66
C ARG A 143 13.92 6.20 5.17
N ARG A 144 13.01 5.41 4.61
CA ARG A 144 11.62 5.32 5.08
C ARG A 144 11.56 4.88 6.54
N LEU A 145 12.22 3.76 6.88
CA LEU A 145 12.27 3.24 8.24
C LEU A 145 12.95 4.21 9.20
N ALA A 146 14.04 4.86 8.78
CA ALA A 146 14.73 5.88 9.59
C ALA A 146 13.83 7.09 9.88
N LEU A 147 13.09 7.58 8.86
CA LEU A 147 12.17 8.72 9.01
C LEU A 147 11.03 8.41 9.99
N LEU A 148 10.49 7.19 9.94
CA LEU A 148 9.35 6.77 10.76
C LEU A 148 9.76 6.15 12.11
N ALA A 149 11.06 6.05 12.41
CA ALA A 149 11.53 5.43 13.65
C ALA A 149 10.91 6.08 14.90
N GLY A 150 10.23 5.29 15.73
CA GLY A 150 9.56 5.78 16.94
C GLY A 150 8.27 6.58 16.70
N ALA A 151 7.76 6.65 15.48
CA ALA A 151 6.52 7.35 15.17
C ALA A 151 5.24 6.52 15.46
N GLY A 152 5.37 5.23 15.76
CA GLY A 152 4.21 4.32 15.90
C GLY A 152 3.44 4.18 14.59
N ILE A 153 4.13 4.22 13.45
CA ILE A 153 3.59 3.98 12.12
C ILE A 153 4.06 2.61 11.67
N GLU A 154 3.11 1.73 11.40
CA GLU A 154 3.38 0.39 10.88
C GLU A 154 3.74 0.43 9.39
N THR A 155 4.71 -0.41 9.00
CA THR A 155 5.14 -0.58 7.61
C THR A 155 4.64 -1.92 7.07
N VAL A 156 4.32 -2.01 5.79
CA VAL A 156 3.98 -3.28 5.15
C VAL A 156 5.10 -4.32 5.35
N PRO A 157 4.77 -5.60 5.54
CA PRO A 157 5.78 -6.63 5.79
C PRO A 157 6.78 -6.78 4.64
N VAL A 158 8.06 -6.65 4.94
CA VAL A 158 9.15 -7.01 4.02
C VAL A 158 9.35 -8.52 4.05
N LEU A 159 9.34 -9.15 2.88
CA LEU A 159 9.43 -10.59 2.72
C LEU A 159 10.81 -11.05 2.26
N HIS A 160 11.50 -10.21 1.47
CA HIS A 160 12.80 -10.57 0.89
C HIS A 160 13.62 -9.33 0.51
N HIS A 161 14.94 -9.48 0.59
CA HIS A 161 15.95 -8.55 0.08
C HIS A 161 16.91 -9.27 -0.85
N GLY A 162 17.27 -8.63 -1.96
CA GLY A 162 18.25 -9.12 -2.93
C GLY A 162 17.65 -9.86 -4.12
N ALA A 163 18.52 -10.28 -5.03
CA ALA A 163 18.13 -10.93 -6.27
C ALA A 163 17.36 -12.24 -6.06
N LEU A 164 16.40 -12.50 -6.94
CA LEU A 164 15.60 -13.72 -6.95
C LEU A 164 15.53 -14.34 -8.35
N LYS A 165 15.33 -15.65 -8.38
CA LYS A 165 14.83 -16.36 -9.56
C LYS A 165 13.29 -16.34 -9.53
N ARG A 166 12.67 -16.56 -10.69
CA ARG A 166 11.23 -16.59 -10.81
C ARG A 166 10.54 -17.58 -9.87
N SER A 167 11.07 -18.82 -9.78
CA SER A 167 10.52 -19.85 -8.89
C SER A 167 10.62 -19.49 -7.40
N GLU A 168 11.66 -18.76 -7.02
CA GLU A 168 11.84 -18.26 -5.65
C GLU A 168 10.87 -17.15 -5.35
N LEU A 169 10.64 -16.24 -6.30
CA LEU A 169 9.62 -15.18 -6.17
C LEU A 169 8.21 -15.77 -6.03
N GLU A 170 7.85 -16.75 -6.86
CA GLU A 170 6.56 -17.44 -6.79
C GLU A 170 6.36 -18.15 -5.44
N ALA A 171 7.42 -18.71 -4.86
CA ALA A 171 7.40 -19.36 -3.55
C ALA A 171 7.22 -18.38 -2.37
N LEU A 172 7.43 -17.08 -2.56
CA LEU A 172 7.15 -16.06 -1.54
C LEU A 172 5.65 -15.83 -1.33
N ILE A 173 4.80 -16.18 -2.30
CA ILE A 173 3.35 -16.07 -2.16
C ILE A 173 2.88 -17.17 -1.20
N GLY A 174 2.73 -16.80 0.04
CA GLY A 174 2.33 -17.65 1.15
C GLY A 174 1.20 -17.06 1.98
N PRO A 175 0.96 -17.61 3.19
CA PRO A 175 0.01 -17.02 4.12
C PRO A 175 0.34 -15.57 4.43
N SER A 176 -0.70 -14.71 4.45
CA SER A 176 -0.55 -13.32 4.90
C SER A 176 -0.08 -13.28 6.36
N LYS A 177 0.68 -12.25 6.71
CA LYS A 177 1.10 -12.00 8.10
C LYS A 177 -0.06 -11.65 9.05
N PHE A 178 -1.26 -11.37 8.51
CA PHE A 178 -2.39 -10.81 9.25
C PHE A 178 -3.60 -11.75 9.36
N ASP A 179 -3.41 -13.08 9.29
CA ASP A 179 -4.50 -14.07 9.31
C ASP A 179 -5.63 -13.73 8.33
N SER A 180 -5.29 -13.71 7.06
CA SER A 180 -6.21 -13.36 5.98
C SER A 180 -7.18 -14.49 5.63
N GLN A 181 -8.34 -14.11 5.12
CA GLN A 181 -9.28 -15.04 4.48
C GLN A 181 -9.67 -14.52 3.09
N PHE A 182 -9.34 -15.30 2.10
CA PHE A 182 -9.74 -15.05 0.71
C PHE A 182 -10.58 -16.22 0.19
N GLU A 183 -11.80 -15.93 -0.25
CA GLU A 183 -12.65 -16.91 -0.94
C GLU A 183 -12.35 -16.86 -2.43
N ASN A 184 -11.84 -17.96 -2.97
CA ASN A 184 -11.58 -18.12 -4.40
C ASN A 184 -12.91 -18.14 -5.17
N PRO A 185 -13.13 -17.23 -6.12
CA PRO A 185 -14.41 -17.10 -6.81
C PRO A 185 -14.76 -18.27 -7.74
N LEU A 186 -13.76 -19.08 -8.14
CA LEU A 186 -13.95 -20.19 -9.04
C LEU A 186 -14.22 -21.52 -8.32
N THR A 187 -13.60 -21.70 -7.15
CA THR A 187 -13.66 -22.96 -6.39
C THR A 187 -14.48 -22.89 -5.12
N HIS A 188 -14.85 -21.68 -4.68
CA HIS A 188 -15.50 -21.38 -3.40
C HIS A 188 -14.72 -21.88 -2.16
N ARG A 189 -13.46 -22.22 -2.34
CA ARG A 189 -12.57 -22.57 -1.22
C ARG A 189 -11.95 -21.32 -0.63
N THR A 190 -11.82 -21.32 0.69
CA THR A 190 -11.14 -20.23 1.42
C THR A 190 -9.68 -20.62 1.62
N ASP A 191 -8.79 -19.68 1.36
CA ASP A 191 -7.37 -19.74 1.70
C ASP A 191 -6.97 -18.53 2.55
N ASN A 192 -5.74 -18.55 3.07
CA ASN A 192 -5.16 -17.47 3.85
C ASN A 192 -3.95 -16.82 3.14
N LEU A 193 -3.85 -17.03 1.84
CA LEU A 193 -2.73 -16.50 1.06
C LEU A 193 -2.89 -14.98 0.89
N MET A 194 -1.76 -14.29 0.86
CA MET A 194 -1.69 -12.86 0.53
C MET A 194 -2.25 -12.57 -0.86
N GLU A 195 -2.65 -11.33 -1.14
CA GLU A 195 -3.09 -10.88 -2.47
C GLU A 195 -1.99 -11.10 -3.52
N GLY A 196 -0.76 -10.81 -3.16
CA GLY A 196 0.39 -10.86 -4.03
C GLY A 196 1.61 -10.20 -3.41
N LEU A 197 2.52 -9.77 -4.27
CA LEU A 197 3.79 -9.16 -3.92
C LEU A 197 3.88 -7.76 -4.52
N TYR A 198 4.44 -6.83 -3.75
CA TYR A 198 4.91 -5.54 -4.23
C TYR A 198 6.44 -5.55 -4.28
N LEU A 199 7.01 -5.10 -5.37
CA LEU A 199 8.45 -5.18 -5.62
C LEU A 199 8.99 -3.81 -5.99
N ARG A 200 10.19 -3.50 -5.49
CA ARG A 200 10.94 -2.31 -5.88
C ARG A 200 12.43 -2.62 -5.99
N THR A 201 13.13 -1.86 -6.82
CA THR A 201 14.60 -1.79 -6.81
C THR A 201 15.02 -0.41 -6.36
N GLU A 202 16.13 -0.32 -5.66
CA GLU A 202 16.57 0.88 -4.96
C GLU A 202 18.03 1.20 -5.31
N ALA A 203 18.38 2.48 -5.40
CA ALA A 203 19.76 2.95 -5.53
C ALA A 203 19.87 4.39 -5.01
N ASP A 204 21.00 4.74 -4.45
CA ASP A 204 21.33 6.10 -3.99
C ASP A 204 20.31 6.70 -3.01
N GLY A 205 19.63 5.85 -2.24
CA GLY A 205 18.62 6.24 -1.25
C GLY A 205 17.23 6.47 -1.81
N ILE A 206 16.96 6.06 -3.06
CA ILE A 206 15.65 6.22 -3.69
C ILE A 206 15.20 4.95 -4.40
N VAL A 207 13.88 4.84 -4.60
CA VAL A 207 13.27 3.80 -5.43
C VAL A 207 13.50 4.12 -6.90
N THR A 208 14.11 3.18 -7.62
CA THR A 208 14.42 3.33 -9.06
C THR A 208 13.34 2.72 -9.96
N ARG A 209 12.79 1.56 -9.58
CA ARG A 209 11.74 0.86 -10.35
C ARG A 209 10.75 0.20 -9.40
N ARG A 210 9.55 -0.07 -9.92
CA ARG A 210 8.48 -0.76 -9.20
C ARG A 210 7.82 -1.81 -10.07
N ALA A 211 7.34 -2.88 -9.46
CA ALA A 211 6.46 -3.85 -10.08
C ALA A 211 5.54 -4.50 -9.03
N LYS A 212 4.50 -5.17 -9.49
CA LYS A 212 3.62 -5.99 -8.65
C LYS A 212 3.40 -7.36 -9.26
N SER A 213 3.18 -8.37 -8.42
CA SER A 213 2.75 -9.70 -8.83
C SER A 213 1.49 -10.04 -8.03
N VAL A 214 0.36 -10.20 -8.71
CA VAL A 214 -0.96 -10.44 -8.11
C VAL A 214 -1.44 -11.83 -8.54
N ARG A 215 -2.02 -12.58 -7.60
CA ARG A 215 -2.59 -13.90 -7.89
C ARG A 215 -3.74 -13.82 -8.89
N SER A 216 -3.84 -14.79 -9.78
CA SER A 216 -4.88 -14.82 -10.82
C SER A 216 -6.29 -14.85 -10.24
N GLU A 217 -6.48 -15.62 -9.17
CA GLU A 217 -7.76 -15.80 -8.49
C GLU A 217 -8.28 -14.49 -7.87
N PHE A 218 -7.35 -13.66 -7.38
CA PHE A 218 -7.67 -12.35 -6.84
C PHE A 218 -8.23 -11.42 -7.91
N VAL A 219 -7.60 -11.37 -9.07
CA VAL A 219 -8.06 -10.55 -10.21
C VAL A 219 -9.42 -11.03 -10.72
N GLU A 220 -9.66 -12.35 -10.78
CA GLU A 220 -10.97 -12.90 -11.15
C GLU A 220 -12.06 -12.48 -10.14
N LYS A 221 -11.76 -12.43 -8.84
CA LYS A 221 -12.70 -11.95 -7.83
C LYS A 221 -13.08 -10.49 -8.06
N ILE A 222 -12.09 -9.62 -8.35
CA ILE A 222 -12.35 -8.22 -8.66
C ILE A 222 -13.27 -8.08 -9.88
N LYS A 223 -13.04 -8.85 -10.94
CA LYS A 223 -13.87 -8.80 -12.16
C LYS A 223 -15.31 -9.26 -11.93
N GLN A 224 -15.53 -10.22 -11.04
CA GLN A 224 -16.85 -10.80 -10.77
C GLN A 224 -17.63 -10.05 -9.69
N SER A 225 -16.96 -9.31 -8.82
CA SER A 225 -17.59 -8.60 -7.71
C SER A 225 -18.12 -7.23 -8.14
N THR A 226 -19.25 -6.81 -7.56
CA THR A 226 -19.63 -5.40 -7.52
C THR A 226 -18.54 -4.64 -6.75
N HIS A 227 -18.12 -3.48 -7.27
CA HIS A 227 -17.08 -2.67 -6.63
C HIS A 227 -17.39 -2.50 -5.13
N TRP A 228 -16.41 -2.80 -4.27
CA TRP A 228 -16.57 -2.83 -2.81
C TRP A 228 -17.24 -1.57 -2.23
N GLN A 229 -17.06 -0.40 -2.85
CA GLN A 229 -17.69 0.87 -2.43
C GLN A 229 -19.22 0.85 -2.49
N TYR A 230 -19.83 -0.04 -3.27
CA TYR A 230 -21.29 -0.19 -3.39
C TYR A 230 -21.84 -1.31 -2.52
N GLN A 231 -20.98 -2.00 -1.76
CA GLN A 231 -21.39 -3.04 -0.80
C GLN A 231 -21.47 -2.45 0.59
N ALA A 232 -22.20 -3.14 1.49
CA ALA A 232 -22.18 -2.80 2.91
C ALA A 232 -20.73 -2.91 3.42
N MET A 233 -20.24 -1.85 4.06
CA MET A 233 -18.88 -1.82 4.61
C MET A 233 -18.74 -2.88 5.71
N VAL A 234 -17.82 -3.79 5.52
CA VAL A 234 -17.42 -4.80 6.51
C VAL A 234 -16.01 -4.43 6.99
N PRO A 235 -15.82 -4.14 8.29
CA PRO A 235 -14.48 -3.84 8.79
C PRO A 235 -13.60 -5.09 8.85
N ASN A 236 -12.33 -4.92 8.56
CA ASN A 236 -11.29 -5.87 8.96
C ASN A 236 -11.11 -5.82 10.48
N GLN A 237 -10.49 -6.85 11.07
CA GLN A 237 -10.36 -7.01 12.50
C GLN A 237 -8.90 -6.76 12.94
N LEU A 238 -8.75 -6.05 14.05
CA LEU A 238 -7.48 -5.88 14.72
C LEU A 238 -7.16 -7.11 15.57
N ALA A 239 -5.87 -7.38 15.77
CA ALA A 239 -5.42 -8.33 16.77
C ALA A 239 -5.83 -7.87 18.17
N SER A 240 -5.96 -8.84 19.10
CA SER A 240 -6.38 -8.53 20.48
C SER A 240 -5.39 -7.57 21.15
N GLY A 241 -5.92 -6.53 21.78
CA GLY A 241 -5.14 -5.54 22.53
C GLY A 241 -4.48 -4.45 21.67
N VAL A 242 -4.73 -4.43 20.37
CA VAL A 242 -4.23 -3.34 19.50
C VAL A 242 -4.98 -2.05 19.77
N ASP A 243 -4.23 -0.98 19.99
CA ASP A 243 -4.71 0.40 20.08
C ASP A 243 -4.18 1.20 18.88
N ILE A 244 -5.05 1.58 17.96
CA ILE A 244 -4.68 2.36 16.78
C ILE A 244 -4.37 3.83 17.06
N TRP A 245 -4.63 4.28 18.29
CA TRP A 245 -4.41 5.67 18.70
C TRP A 245 -3.07 5.90 19.39
N SER A 246 -2.41 4.83 19.85
CA SER A 246 -1.11 4.86 20.54
C SER A 246 0.08 5.11 19.60
#